data_fbfc7e4e54600a21e5414fa9c057c184
#
_entry.id   fbfc7e4e54600a21e5414fa9c057c184
#
_cell.length_a   1.000
_cell.length_b   1.000
_cell.length_c   1.000
_cell.angle_alpha   90.00
_cell.angle_beta   90.00
_cell.angle_gamma   90.00
#
_symmetry.space_group_name_H-M   'P 1'
#
loop_
_entity.id
_entity.type
_entity.pdbx_description
1 polymer ?
#
loop_
_entity_poly.entity_id
_entity_poly.type
_entity_poly.pdbx_seq_one_letter_code
_entity_poly.pdbx_strand_id
1 'polypeptide(L)' 'MTYNFDERIDRTGRGQAKWEPAGLKEMFGDENLLSYWVADMDFRVAPPIRDALIEAAEHGCIGYTGLDPAFYNAYI' A
#
# COMPACT_ATOMS: atom_id res chain seq x y z
N MET A 1 -7.41 -16.74 -9.78
CA MET A 1 -7.61 -16.14 -8.45
C MET A 1 -8.44 -14.87 -8.60
N THR A 2 -9.46 -14.73 -7.80
CA THR A 2 -10.35 -13.55 -7.83
C THR A 2 -9.95 -12.57 -6.72
N TYR A 3 -9.80 -11.31 -7.08
CA TYR A 3 -9.48 -10.26 -6.12
C TYR A 3 -10.73 -9.42 -5.81
N ASN A 4 -10.88 -9.00 -4.57
CA ASN A 4 -11.99 -8.16 -4.16
C ASN A 4 -11.56 -6.68 -4.18
N PHE A 5 -11.97 -5.97 -5.23
CA PHE A 5 -11.71 -4.54 -5.37
C PHE A 5 -12.88 -3.67 -4.90
N ASP A 6 -13.98 -4.29 -4.47
CA ASP A 6 -15.16 -3.57 -3.98
C ASP A 6 -15.16 -3.41 -2.47
N GLU A 7 -14.25 -4.05 -1.77
CA GLU A 7 -14.12 -3.94 -0.33
C GLU A 7 -13.80 -2.49 0.08
N ARG A 8 -14.59 -1.97 1.00
CA ARG A 8 -14.35 -0.65 1.58
C ARG A 8 -13.41 -0.79 2.76
N ILE A 9 -12.23 -0.21 2.66
CA ILE A 9 -11.19 -0.34 3.66
C ILE A 9 -11.08 0.99 4.40
N ASP A 10 -11.27 0.95 5.73
CA ASP A 10 -11.00 2.12 6.56
C ASP A 10 -9.51 2.25 6.77
N ARG A 11 -8.93 3.29 6.21
CA ARG A 11 -7.48 3.56 6.25
C ARG A 11 -7.11 4.66 7.23
N THR A 12 -8.06 5.16 8.01
CA THR A 12 -7.79 6.17 9.04
C THR A 12 -7.02 5.56 10.21
N GLY A 13 -6.23 6.36 10.89
CA GLY A 13 -5.48 5.91 12.05
C GLY A 13 -4.23 5.09 11.74
N ARG A 14 -3.82 5.01 10.48
CA ARG A 14 -2.65 4.22 10.06
C ARG A 14 -1.46 5.07 9.61
N GLY A 15 -1.53 6.38 9.80
CA GLY A 15 -0.46 7.30 9.43
C GLY A 15 -0.30 7.52 7.93
N GLN A 16 -1.30 7.16 7.14
CA GLN A 16 -1.25 7.29 5.68
C GLN A 16 -1.81 8.65 5.25
N ALA A 17 -0.99 9.43 4.56
CA ALA A 17 -1.30 10.83 4.23
C ALA A 17 -2.64 11.04 3.54
N LYS A 18 -3.00 10.11 2.64
CA LYS A 18 -4.23 10.23 1.86
C LYS A 18 -5.50 10.33 2.71
N TRP A 19 -5.53 9.63 3.85
CA TRP A 19 -6.75 9.47 4.64
C TRP A 19 -6.62 9.93 6.10
N GLU A 20 -5.47 10.42 6.55
CA GLU A 20 -5.33 10.88 7.91
C GLU A 20 -6.12 12.18 8.13
N PRO A 21 -7.11 12.19 9.05
CA PRO A 21 -7.99 13.35 9.23
C PRO A 21 -7.23 14.64 9.57
N ALA A 22 -6.24 14.56 10.45
CA ALA A 22 -5.46 15.73 10.84
C ALA A 22 -4.70 16.34 9.67
N GLY A 23 -4.09 15.50 8.82
CA GLY A 23 -3.37 15.96 7.64
C GLY A 23 -4.30 16.58 6.59
N LEU A 24 -5.47 15.96 6.37
CA LEU A 24 -6.48 16.48 5.45
C LEU A 24 -7.01 17.84 5.91
N LYS A 25 -7.26 17.98 7.22
CA LYS A 25 -7.72 19.23 7.79
C LYS A 25 -6.68 20.34 7.66
N GLU A 26 -5.41 20.01 7.90
CA GLU A 26 -4.31 20.97 7.78
C GLU A 26 -4.15 21.44 6.33
N MET A 27 -4.19 20.52 5.37
CA MET A 27 -3.96 20.84 3.95
C MET A 27 -5.17 21.48 3.28
N PHE A 28 -6.39 21.03 3.60
CA PHE A 28 -7.60 21.37 2.86
C PHE A 28 -8.70 22.01 3.73
N GLY A 29 -8.50 22.11 5.02
CA GLY A 29 -9.43 22.74 5.94
C GLY A 29 -10.61 21.88 6.38
N ASP A 30 -10.70 20.64 5.94
CA ASP A 30 -11.78 19.71 6.27
C ASP A 30 -11.25 18.28 6.33
N GLU A 31 -11.61 17.56 7.38
CA GLU A 31 -11.20 16.16 7.59
C GLU A 31 -12.15 15.14 6.96
N ASN A 32 -13.35 15.56 6.53
CA ASN A 32 -14.39 14.67 6.00
C ASN A 32 -14.45 14.66 4.48
N LEU A 33 -13.33 14.85 3.82
CA LEU A 33 -13.26 14.90 2.37
C LEU A 33 -13.07 13.51 1.76
N LEU A 34 -13.62 13.28 0.58
CA LEU A 34 -13.26 12.16 -0.26
C LEU A 34 -11.91 12.48 -0.90
N SER A 35 -10.93 11.61 -0.70
CA SER A 35 -9.54 11.90 -1.06
C SER A 35 -9.20 11.39 -2.47
N TYR A 36 -8.88 12.32 -3.36
CA TYR A 36 -8.47 12.03 -4.74
C TYR A 36 -7.16 12.75 -5.15
N TRP A 37 -6.45 13.29 -4.17
CA TRP A 37 -5.36 14.23 -4.46
C TRP A 37 -4.01 13.58 -4.74
N VAL A 38 -3.85 12.33 -4.37
CA VAL A 38 -2.57 11.61 -4.48
C VAL A 38 -2.77 10.26 -5.15
N ALA A 39 -1.78 9.84 -5.94
CA ALA A 39 -1.81 8.54 -6.62
C ALA A 39 -1.53 7.41 -5.63
N ASP A 40 -2.55 7.05 -4.89
CA ASP A 40 -2.53 6.03 -3.84
C ASP A 40 -3.83 5.24 -3.96
N MET A 41 -3.73 3.98 -4.33
CA MET A 41 -4.90 3.13 -4.56
C MET A 41 -5.50 2.63 -3.26
N ASP A 42 -6.83 2.62 -3.20
CA ASP A 42 -7.59 2.17 -2.03
C ASP A 42 -7.91 0.68 -2.04
N PHE A 43 -7.22 -0.07 -2.87
CA PHE A 43 -7.34 -1.52 -2.94
C PHE A 43 -6.24 -2.20 -2.13
N ARG A 44 -6.54 -3.36 -1.59
CA ARG A 44 -5.48 -4.21 -1.04
C ARG A 44 -4.58 -4.69 -2.18
N VAL A 45 -3.29 -4.81 -1.90
CA VAL A 45 -2.38 -5.44 -2.87
C VAL A 45 -2.81 -6.88 -3.13
N ALA A 46 -2.50 -7.39 -4.31
CA ALA A 46 -2.80 -8.76 -4.68
C ALA A 46 -2.21 -9.75 -3.66
N PRO A 47 -2.93 -10.82 -3.29
CA PRO A 47 -2.44 -11.77 -2.29
C PRO A 47 -1.01 -12.28 -2.49
N PRO A 48 -0.55 -12.60 -3.72
CA PRO A 48 0.85 -13.01 -3.90
C PRO A 48 1.87 -11.94 -3.47
N ILE A 49 1.55 -10.66 -3.68
CA ILE A 49 2.43 -9.55 -3.26
C ILE A 49 2.46 -9.45 -1.74
N ARG A 50 1.30 -9.51 -1.12
CA ARG A 50 1.17 -9.47 0.33
C ARG A 50 1.93 -10.63 0.98
N ASP A 51 1.76 -11.84 0.45
CA ASP A 51 2.40 -13.04 0.98
C ASP A 51 3.93 -12.97 0.87
N ALA A 52 4.46 -12.42 -0.21
CA ALA A 52 5.89 -12.20 -0.38
C ALA A 52 6.44 -11.22 0.66
N LEU A 53 5.70 -10.16 0.96
CA LEU A 53 6.08 -9.19 1.99
C LEU A 53 6.06 -9.81 3.39
N ILE A 54 5.05 -10.62 3.68
CA ILE A 54 4.95 -11.34 4.97
C ILE A 54 6.13 -12.29 5.13
N GLU A 55 6.46 -13.05 4.11
CA GLU A 55 7.60 -13.97 4.13
C GLU A 55 8.90 -13.24 4.41
N ALA A 56 9.14 -12.12 3.74
CA ALA A 56 10.32 -11.29 3.97
C ALA A 56 10.39 -10.78 5.41
N ALA A 57 9.26 -10.34 5.96
CA ALA A 57 9.17 -9.85 7.33
C ALA A 57 9.40 -10.96 8.35
N GLU A 58 8.86 -12.15 8.12
CA GLU A 58 9.04 -13.31 8.99
C GLU A 58 10.49 -13.80 8.98
N HIS A 59 11.16 -13.74 7.84
CA HIS A 59 12.57 -14.06 7.72
C HIS A 59 13.42 -13.13 8.60
N GLY A 60 13.10 -11.85 8.59
CA GLY A 60 13.66 -10.86 9.51
C GLY A 60 15.04 -10.32 9.14
N CYS A 61 15.80 -10.98 8.29
CA CYS A 61 17.09 -10.47 7.84
C CYS A 61 16.90 -9.66 6.57
N ILE A 62 16.81 -8.35 6.72
CA ILE A 62 16.56 -7.43 5.62
C ILE A 62 17.88 -6.73 5.28
N GLY A 63 18.49 -7.14 4.19
CA GLY A 63 19.79 -6.64 3.75
C GLY A 63 19.76 -6.06 2.35
N TYR A 64 20.93 -5.89 1.78
CA TYR A 64 21.07 -5.48 0.39
C TYR A 64 20.75 -6.64 -0.53
N THR A 65 19.82 -6.45 -1.44
CA THR A 65 19.43 -7.46 -2.42
C THR A 65 20.06 -7.16 -3.77
N GLY A 66 20.75 -8.15 -4.33
CA GLY A 66 21.26 -8.04 -5.69
C GLY A 66 20.16 -8.20 -6.73
N LEU A 67 20.37 -7.67 -7.92
CA LEU A 67 19.47 -7.85 -9.05
C LEU A 67 19.85 -9.16 -9.75
N ASP A 68 18.97 -10.14 -9.67
CA ASP A 68 19.19 -11.45 -10.29
C ASP A 68 18.39 -11.61 -11.59
N PRO A 69 18.61 -12.71 -12.35
CA PRO A 69 17.88 -12.94 -13.58
C PRO A 69 16.35 -13.01 -13.39
N ALA A 70 15.87 -13.51 -12.24
CA ALA A 70 14.45 -13.57 -11.94
C ALA A 70 13.80 -12.19 -11.89
N PHE A 71 14.51 -11.21 -11.34
CA PHE A 71 14.04 -9.82 -11.31
C PHE A 71 13.84 -9.29 -12.73
N TYR A 72 14.83 -9.46 -13.59
CA TYR A 72 14.75 -8.97 -14.97
C TYR A 72 13.67 -9.70 -15.76
N ASN A 73 13.54 -11.00 -15.58
CA ASN A 73 12.53 -11.79 -16.29
C ASN A 73 11.11 -11.42 -15.87
N ALA A 74 10.91 -11.08 -14.59
CA ALA A 74 9.60 -10.63 -14.10
C ALA A 74 9.19 -9.28 -14.70
N TYR A 75 10.17 -8.45 -15.07
CA TYR A 75 9.91 -7.11 -15.60
C TYR A 75 9.63 -7.12 -17.11
N ILE A 76 10.14 -8.10 -17.83
CA ILE A 76 9.95 -8.26 -19.27
C ILE A 76 8.66 -9.01 -19.57
#